data_053f143df22f7fd77a47f668777721ec
#
_entry.id   053f143df22f7fd77a47f668777721ec
#
_cell.length_a   1.000
_cell.length_b   1.000
_cell.length_c   1.000
_cell.angle_alpha   90.00
_cell.angle_beta   90.00
_cell.angle_gamma   90.00
#
_symmetry.space_group_name_H-M   'P 1'
#
loop_
_entity.id
_entity.type
_entity.pdbx_description
1 polymer ?
#
loop_
_entity_poly.entity_id
_entity_poly.type
_entity_poly.pdbx_seq_one_letter_code
_entity_poly.pdbx_strand_id
1 'polypeptide(L)'
;MNNIGVILVVGETSESMELLTEHLTAEGYQVRLADSGKVALTFAAARPPELILLDNHLPDMDGFEVCRRLKTREESRTIPIIFINASPDVDTQVAGLRLGAVDFITLPFHPEEFLARIQIHLELGRLHARLEQEAAHLRMANAQLQREIAECKRVAAEIRKISLRDELTGLYNRRGFITLAEQQLRAAKRAKSQIMSVFIDVDDLKGINDTLGHKEGDKVLIDTATILRATFRESDILARIGGDEFAVLTSDVTELSKEVFSLRLQQGIDDWNGREFRQYQLALSWGAATYVPESSLSLDQLISAADELMYAQKKTKLIGRI
;
A
#
# COMPACT_ATOMS: atom_id res chain seq x y z
N MET A 1 4.05 0.47 50.87
CA MET A 1 2.76 1.10 50.55
C MET A 1 2.74 1.29 49.03
N ASN A 2 1.84 0.64 48.31
CA ASN A 2 1.71 0.84 46.87
C ASN A 2 1.19 2.26 46.64
N ASN A 3 2.02 3.10 46.01
CA ASN A 3 1.59 4.44 45.59
C ASN A 3 0.56 4.30 44.46
N ILE A 4 -0.71 4.54 44.77
CA ILE A 4 -1.84 4.34 43.85
C ILE A 4 -1.95 5.54 42.86
N GLY A 5 -1.33 6.68 43.17
CA GLY A 5 -1.35 7.87 42.32
C GLY A 5 -1.00 9.13 43.09
N VAL A 6 -0.65 10.20 42.36
CA VAL A 6 -0.31 11.52 42.93
C VAL A 6 -1.47 12.48 42.71
N ILE A 7 -2.05 13.00 43.81
CA ILE A 7 -3.12 14.00 43.78
C ILE A 7 -2.55 15.33 44.30
N LEU A 8 -2.76 16.40 43.53
CA LEU A 8 -2.45 17.75 43.97
C LEU A 8 -3.71 18.40 44.54
N VAL A 9 -3.65 18.78 45.79
CA VAL A 9 -4.73 19.49 46.48
C VAL A 9 -4.32 20.96 46.61
N VAL A 10 -5.16 21.84 46.09
CA VAL A 10 -4.89 23.30 46.00
C VAL A 10 -5.96 24.05 46.80
N GLY A 11 -5.55 24.74 47.82
CA GLY A 11 -6.45 25.53 48.68
C GLY A 11 -5.77 25.97 49.97
N GLU A 12 -6.41 26.90 50.65
CA GLU A 12 -5.96 27.30 51.99
C GLU A 12 -6.19 26.18 53.02
N THR A 13 -5.29 26.09 53.99
CA THR A 13 -5.41 25.09 55.04
C THR A 13 -6.68 25.33 55.87
N SER A 14 -7.61 24.40 55.82
CA SER A 14 -8.86 24.40 56.56
C SER A 14 -9.12 23.01 57.10
N GLU A 15 -9.99 22.90 58.12
CA GLU A 15 -10.38 21.61 58.67
C GLU A 15 -10.93 20.63 57.60
N SER A 16 -11.70 21.15 56.64
CA SER A 16 -12.20 20.38 55.51
C SER A 16 -11.09 19.86 54.56
N MET A 17 -10.04 20.66 54.33
CA MET A 17 -8.90 20.27 53.50
C MET A 17 -7.98 19.26 54.18
N GLU A 18 -7.82 19.38 55.50
CA GLU A 18 -7.11 18.36 56.31
C GLU A 18 -7.79 17.02 56.24
N LEU A 19 -9.15 17.01 56.51
CA LEU A 19 -9.96 15.81 56.45
C LEU A 19 -9.93 15.14 55.08
N LEU A 20 -9.98 15.90 53.99
CA LEU A 20 -9.89 15.43 52.65
C LEU A 20 -8.52 14.80 52.35
N THR A 21 -7.44 15.41 52.82
CA THR A 21 -6.08 14.93 52.70
C THR A 21 -5.87 13.63 53.47
N GLU A 22 -6.44 13.52 54.68
CA GLU A 22 -6.39 12.30 55.50
C GLU A 22 -7.10 11.13 54.82
N HIS A 23 -8.29 11.33 54.26
CA HIS A 23 -9.02 10.29 53.54
C HIS A 23 -8.23 9.78 52.31
N LEU A 24 -7.67 10.70 51.50
CA LEU A 24 -6.85 10.33 50.34
C LEU A 24 -5.58 9.58 50.75
N THR A 25 -4.94 9.99 51.81
CA THR A 25 -3.70 9.35 52.30
C THR A 25 -4.00 7.94 52.88
N ALA A 26 -5.15 7.81 53.60
CA ALA A 26 -5.58 6.52 54.11
C ALA A 26 -5.86 5.49 53.00
N GLU A 27 -6.37 5.93 51.85
CA GLU A 27 -6.56 5.11 50.65
C GLU A 27 -5.25 4.84 49.85
N GLY A 28 -4.11 5.38 50.29
CA GLY A 28 -2.79 5.12 49.70
C GLY A 28 -2.41 6.09 48.57
N TYR A 29 -3.11 7.17 48.38
CA TYR A 29 -2.72 8.24 47.45
C TYR A 29 -1.58 9.06 48.01
N GLN A 30 -0.65 9.49 47.12
CA GLN A 30 0.34 10.50 47.50
C GLN A 30 -0.25 11.89 47.31
N VAL A 31 -0.55 12.59 48.41
CA VAL A 31 -1.09 13.92 48.38
C VAL A 31 0.03 14.94 48.38
N ARG A 32 -0.07 15.94 47.50
CA ARG A 32 0.74 17.19 47.54
C ARG A 32 -0.17 18.33 47.77
N LEU A 33 0.26 19.25 48.64
CA LEU A 33 -0.50 20.44 48.99
C LEU A 33 0.12 21.66 48.30
N ALA A 34 -0.75 22.55 47.78
CA ALA A 34 -0.40 23.86 47.29
C ALA A 34 -1.36 24.88 47.94
N ASP A 35 -0.80 25.87 48.63
CA ASP A 35 -1.52 26.93 49.34
C ASP A 35 -1.94 28.08 48.42
N SER A 36 -1.52 28.07 47.18
CA SER A 36 -1.76 29.17 46.24
C SER A 36 -1.76 28.67 44.77
N GLY A 37 -2.40 29.43 43.90
CA GLY A 37 -2.45 29.12 42.46
C GLY A 37 -1.07 29.13 41.80
N LYS A 38 -0.15 30.00 42.20
CA LYS A 38 1.22 30.02 41.68
C LYS A 38 1.98 28.74 42.00
N VAL A 39 1.87 28.26 43.24
CA VAL A 39 2.48 27.01 43.69
C VAL A 39 1.89 25.84 42.95
N ALA A 40 0.57 25.80 42.79
CA ALA A 40 -0.13 24.75 42.02
C ALA A 40 0.34 24.68 40.57
N LEU A 41 0.44 25.79 39.87
CA LEU A 41 0.93 25.89 38.50
C LEU A 41 2.39 25.41 38.37
N THR A 42 3.22 25.72 39.37
CA THR A 42 4.63 25.33 39.42
C THR A 42 4.75 23.81 39.63
N PHE A 43 3.97 23.25 40.55
CA PHE A 43 3.97 21.83 40.83
C PHE A 43 3.46 21.00 39.62
N ALA A 44 2.37 21.45 38.99
CA ALA A 44 1.83 20.80 37.82
C ALA A 44 2.81 20.76 36.63
N ALA A 45 3.61 21.81 36.46
CA ALA A 45 4.64 21.88 35.41
C ALA A 45 5.88 21.00 35.73
N ALA A 46 6.34 21.01 37.00
CA ALA A 46 7.55 20.28 37.38
C ALA A 46 7.34 18.78 37.49
N ARG A 47 6.21 18.34 37.98
CA ARG A 47 5.82 16.94 38.17
C ARG A 47 4.29 16.80 38.05
N PRO A 48 3.76 16.56 36.86
CA PRO A 48 2.33 16.53 36.64
C PRO A 48 1.64 15.49 37.57
N PRO A 49 0.60 15.90 38.34
CA PRO A 49 -0.19 15.01 39.15
C PRO A 49 -1.18 14.25 38.25
N GLU A 50 -1.72 13.14 38.75
CA GLU A 50 -2.76 12.37 38.05
C GLU A 50 -4.15 13.01 38.18
N LEU A 51 -4.36 13.82 39.21
CA LEU A 51 -5.60 14.56 39.46
C LEU A 51 -5.30 15.82 40.28
N ILE A 52 -6.05 16.88 40.03
CA ILE A 52 -5.99 18.13 40.81
C ILE A 52 -7.35 18.37 41.49
N LEU A 53 -7.32 18.53 42.80
CA LEU A 53 -8.43 19.08 43.59
C LEU A 53 -8.17 20.54 43.79
N LEU A 54 -9.06 21.43 43.35
CA LEU A 54 -8.83 22.84 43.25
C LEU A 54 -9.93 23.61 43.98
N ASP A 55 -9.54 24.35 45.01
CA ASP A 55 -10.43 25.31 45.65
C ASP A 55 -10.67 26.49 44.69
N ASN A 56 -11.88 27.00 44.71
CA ASN A 56 -12.27 28.15 43.91
C ASN A 56 -11.69 29.47 44.46
N HIS A 57 -11.49 29.52 45.78
CA HIS A 57 -10.96 30.71 46.47
C HIS A 57 -9.50 30.46 46.90
N LEU A 58 -8.57 31.12 46.26
CA LEU A 58 -7.15 31.06 46.59
C LEU A 58 -6.63 32.47 46.92
N PRO A 59 -5.60 32.59 47.76
CA PRO A 59 -5.14 33.89 48.27
C PRO A 59 -4.52 34.79 47.18
N ASP A 60 -4.01 34.22 46.11
CA ASP A 60 -3.23 34.95 45.10
C ASP A 60 -3.97 35.08 43.76
N MET A 61 -4.91 34.17 43.43
CA MET A 61 -5.69 34.24 42.21
C MET A 61 -6.96 33.37 42.31
N ASP A 62 -7.92 33.60 41.43
CA ASP A 62 -9.14 32.77 41.33
C ASP A 62 -8.81 31.36 40.84
N GLY A 63 -9.44 30.35 41.43
CA GLY A 63 -9.31 28.92 41.03
C GLY A 63 -9.68 28.71 39.57
N PHE A 64 -10.64 29.45 39.02
CA PHE A 64 -10.97 29.39 37.59
C PHE A 64 -9.82 29.84 36.70
N GLU A 65 -9.05 30.83 37.13
CA GLU A 65 -7.85 31.26 36.40
C GLU A 65 -6.76 30.19 36.44
N VAL A 66 -6.57 29.49 37.55
CA VAL A 66 -5.65 28.36 37.68
C VAL A 66 -6.09 27.25 36.71
N CYS A 67 -7.37 26.86 36.70
CA CYS A 67 -7.93 25.85 35.81
C CYS A 67 -7.69 26.22 34.35
N ARG A 68 -8.01 27.44 33.94
CA ARG A 68 -7.79 27.93 32.58
C ARG A 68 -6.33 27.83 32.16
N ARG A 69 -5.39 28.24 32.99
CA ARG A 69 -3.95 28.16 32.72
C ARG A 69 -3.45 26.72 32.62
N LEU A 70 -3.94 25.81 33.45
CA LEU A 70 -3.61 24.41 33.39
C LEU A 70 -4.14 23.78 32.08
N LYS A 71 -5.36 24.10 31.67
CA LYS A 71 -6.00 23.55 30.47
C LYS A 71 -5.46 24.12 29.14
N THR A 72 -4.78 25.26 29.17
CA THR A 72 -4.12 25.86 28.00
C THR A 72 -2.70 25.31 27.74
N ARG A 73 -2.06 24.69 28.74
CA ARG A 73 -0.70 24.14 28.62
C ARG A 73 -0.75 22.69 28.14
N GLU A 74 0.10 22.33 27.21
CA GLU A 74 0.13 20.98 26.62
C GLU A 74 0.41 19.89 27.66
N GLU A 75 1.31 20.16 28.62
CA GLU A 75 1.73 19.20 29.65
C GLU A 75 0.66 18.96 30.74
N SER A 76 -0.29 19.87 30.92
CA SER A 76 -1.29 19.78 32.02
C SER A 76 -2.74 19.73 31.54
N ARG A 77 -3.01 19.95 30.26
CA ARG A 77 -4.40 20.04 29.75
C ARG A 77 -5.21 18.74 29.95
N THR A 78 -4.55 17.59 29.97
CA THR A 78 -5.20 16.29 30.14
C THR A 78 -5.43 15.90 31.59
N ILE A 79 -4.81 16.60 32.56
CA ILE A 79 -4.96 16.32 33.98
C ILE A 79 -6.41 16.64 34.40
N PRO A 80 -7.15 15.68 34.99
CA PRO A 80 -8.47 15.95 35.49
C PRO A 80 -8.42 16.95 36.66
N ILE A 81 -9.28 17.96 36.61
CA ILE A 81 -9.42 18.99 37.65
C ILE A 81 -10.82 18.90 38.23
N ILE A 82 -10.91 18.67 39.53
CA ILE A 82 -12.14 18.68 40.29
C ILE A 82 -12.13 19.90 41.18
N PHE A 83 -13.17 20.74 41.07
CA PHE A 83 -13.31 21.85 41.96
C PHE A 83 -13.86 21.44 43.31
N ILE A 84 -13.35 22.07 44.38
CA ILE A 84 -13.89 21.94 45.73
C ILE A 84 -14.58 23.26 46.06
N ASN A 85 -15.86 23.23 46.43
CA ASN A 85 -16.62 24.46 46.72
C ASN A 85 -17.50 24.32 47.96
N ALA A 86 -17.50 25.30 48.83
CA ALA A 86 -18.35 25.37 50.04
C ALA A 86 -19.81 25.76 49.74
N SER A 87 -20.10 26.34 48.57
CA SER A 87 -21.46 26.74 48.19
C SER A 87 -21.71 26.50 46.71
N PRO A 88 -22.50 25.48 46.32
CA PRO A 88 -22.76 25.14 44.96
C PRO A 88 -23.82 26.05 44.32
N ASP A 89 -23.41 27.18 43.79
CA ASP A 89 -24.19 27.90 42.80
C ASP A 89 -24.04 27.24 41.43
N VAL A 90 -25.18 26.98 40.78
CA VAL A 90 -25.24 26.30 39.50
C VAL A 90 -24.45 27.02 38.41
N ASP A 91 -24.46 28.35 38.42
CA ASP A 91 -23.76 29.14 37.42
C ASP A 91 -22.23 29.00 37.57
N THR A 92 -21.74 28.94 38.79
CA THR A 92 -20.33 28.68 39.16
C THR A 92 -19.89 27.30 38.71
N GLN A 93 -20.72 26.27 38.93
CA GLN A 93 -20.43 24.89 38.46
C GLN A 93 -20.36 24.81 36.91
N VAL A 94 -21.34 25.40 36.23
CA VAL A 94 -21.37 25.44 34.75
C VAL A 94 -20.15 26.18 34.19
N ALA A 95 -19.75 27.29 34.83
CA ALA A 95 -18.56 28.05 34.42
C ALA A 95 -17.28 27.22 34.52
N GLY A 96 -17.08 26.47 35.61
CA GLY A 96 -15.92 25.60 35.79
C GLY A 96 -15.89 24.42 34.82
N LEU A 97 -17.01 23.74 34.54
CA LEU A 97 -17.11 22.68 33.54
C LEU A 97 -16.77 23.20 32.12
N ARG A 98 -17.22 24.42 31.78
CA ARG A 98 -16.88 25.08 30.50
C ARG A 98 -15.39 25.38 30.38
N LEU A 99 -14.70 25.59 31.49
CA LEU A 99 -13.24 25.78 31.51
C LEU A 99 -12.45 24.46 31.40
N GLY A 100 -13.14 23.31 31.45
CA GLY A 100 -12.53 22.00 31.31
C GLY A 100 -12.33 21.25 32.64
N ALA A 101 -12.91 21.70 33.74
CA ALA A 101 -13.01 20.86 34.92
C ALA A 101 -13.88 19.64 34.65
N VAL A 102 -13.58 18.52 35.30
CA VAL A 102 -14.29 17.27 35.08
C VAL A 102 -15.40 17.02 36.07
N ASP A 103 -15.35 17.62 37.25
CA ASP A 103 -16.36 17.47 38.30
C ASP A 103 -16.24 18.56 39.35
N PHE A 104 -17.19 18.54 40.33
CA PHE A 104 -17.25 19.37 41.52
C PHE A 104 -17.50 18.53 42.77
N ILE A 105 -16.87 18.91 43.89
CA ILE A 105 -17.09 18.35 45.20
C ILE A 105 -17.58 19.49 46.10
N THR A 106 -18.75 19.30 46.72
CA THR A 106 -19.34 20.27 47.66
C THR A 106 -18.93 19.94 49.09
N LEU A 107 -18.58 20.99 49.84
CA LEU A 107 -18.29 20.84 51.27
C LEU A 107 -19.56 21.17 52.12
N PRO A 108 -19.84 20.41 53.19
CA PRO A 108 -19.15 19.21 53.64
C PRO A 108 -19.42 18.01 52.70
N PHE A 109 -18.41 17.19 52.46
CA PHE A 109 -18.52 16.01 51.55
C PHE A 109 -18.84 14.72 52.30
N HIS A 110 -19.42 13.76 51.59
CA HIS A 110 -19.59 12.38 52.07
C HIS A 110 -18.34 11.56 51.64
N PRO A 111 -17.58 10.94 52.57
CA PRO A 111 -16.32 10.28 52.25
C PRO A 111 -16.39 9.23 51.12
N GLU A 112 -17.38 8.38 51.14
CA GLU A 112 -17.57 7.32 50.12
C GLU A 112 -17.84 7.91 48.74
N GLU A 113 -18.69 8.94 48.64
CA GLU A 113 -18.98 9.63 47.39
C GLU A 113 -17.73 10.35 46.84
N PHE A 114 -17.03 11.01 47.73
CA PHE A 114 -15.78 11.72 47.40
C PHE A 114 -14.74 10.79 46.80
N LEU A 115 -14.46 9.64 47.46
CA LEU A 115 -13.49 8.66 47.00
C LEU A 115 -13.93 8.01 45.67
N ALA A 116 -15.20 7.69 45.50
CA ALA A 116 -15.73 7.12 44.27
C ALA A 116 -15.51 8.09 43.06
N ARG A 117 -15.78 9.40 43.24
CA ARG A 117 -15.54 10.42 42.20
C ARG A 117 -14.05 10.51 41.82
N ILE A 118 -13.17 10.54 42.83
CA ILE A 118 -11.72 10.54 42.60
C ILE A 118 -11.27 9.33 41.78
N GLN A 119 -11.72 8.12 42.18
CA GLN A 119 -11.36 6.89 41.48
C GLN A 119 -11.80 6.91 40.02
N ILE A 120 -13.06 7.29 39.77
CA ILE A 120 -13.60 7.38 38.40
C ILE A 120 -12.74 8.30 37.51
N HIS A 121 -12.42 9.50 37.99
CA HIS A 121 -11.69 10.48 37.20
C HIS A 121 -10.22 10.11 37.03
N LEU A 122 -9.58 9.44 37.98
CA LEU A 122 -8.23 8.89 37.84
C LEU A 122 -8.21 7.76 36.80
N GLU A 123 -9.19 6.86 36.84
CA GLU A 123 -9.27 5.76 35.87
C GLU A 123 -9.52 6.27 34.44
N LEU A 124 -10.45 7.23 34.27
CA LEU A 124 -10.69 7.89 32.99
C LEU A 124 -9.44 8.62 32.47
N GLY A 125 -8.72 9.33 33.33
CA GLY A 125 -7.46 10.00 32.96
C GLY A 125 -6.40 9.01 32.47
N ARG A 126 -6.22 7.90 33.21
CA ARG A 126 -5.28 6.83 32.84
C ARG A 126 -5.65 6.15 31.51
N LEU A 127 -6.96 5.89 31.32
CA LEU A 127 -7.44 5.29 30.06
C LEU A 127 -7.23 6.23 28.89
N HIS A 128 -7.50 7.52 29.07
CA HIS A 128 -7.27 8.53 28.02
C HIS A 128 -5.81 8.63 27.61
N ALA A 129 -4.90 8.69 28.60
CA ALA A 129 -3.46 8.69 28.33
C ALA A 129 -2.97 7.44 27.60
N ARG A 130 -3.50 6.25 27.95
CA ARG A 130 -3.21 5.02 27.23
C ARG A 130 -3.68 5.05 25.78
N LEU A 131 -4.90 5.48 25.54
CA LEU A 131 -5.44 5.59 24.18
C LEU A 131 -4.64 6.55 23.30
N GLU A 132 -4.21 7.68 23.85
CA GLU A 132 -3.35 8.63 23.12
C GLU A 132 -1.99 8.01 22.76
N GLN A 133 -1.39 7.27 23.69
CA GLN A 133 -0.12 6.59 23.46
C GLN A 133 -0.24 5.49 22.41
N GLU A 134 -1.29 4.67 22.46
CA GLU A 134 -1.56 3.64 21.44
C GLU A 134 -1.83 4.25 20.07
N ALA A 135 -2.63 5.32 20.02
CA ALA A 135 -2.89 6.04 18.77
C ALA A 135 -1.61 6.62 18.14
N ALA A 136 -0.72 7.17 18.96
CA ALA A 136 0.58 7.65 18.50
C ALA A 136 1.44 6.52 17.95
N HIS A 137 1.50 5.39 18.65
CA HIS A 137 2.25 4.20 18.20
C HIS A 137 1.72 3.65 16.89
N LEU A 138 0.39 3.50 16.76
CA LEU A 138 -0.25 3.04 15.53
C LEU A 138 0.00 3.99 14.34
N ARG A 139 0.01 5.31 14.57
CA ARG A 139 0.33 6.28 13.51
C ARG A 139 1.76 6.12 13.00
N MET A 140 2.73 5.92 13.92
CA MET A 140 4.13 5.68 13.55
C MET A 140 4.30 4.37 12.77
N ALA A 141 3.71 3.27 13.26
CA ALA A 141 3.76 1.97 12.59
C ALA A 141 3.12 2.02 11.19
N ASN A 142 1.98 2.70 11.04
CA ASN A 142 1.32 2.85 9.74
C ASN A 142 2.18 3.67 8.76
N ALA A 143 2.81 4.75 9.22
CA ALA A 143 3.72 5.55 8.39
C ALA A 143 4.94 4.73 7.91
N GLN A 144 5.46 3.86 8.76
CA GLN A 144 6.56 2.96 8.39
C GLN A 144 6.13 1.92 7.35
N LEU A 145 5.01 1.24 7.57
CA LEU A 145 4.45 0.28 6.62
C LEU A 145 4.19 0.89 5.24
N GLN A 146 3.68 2.11 5.18
CA GLN A 146 3.47 2.81 3.91
C GLN A 146 4.79 3.05 3.15
N ARG A 147 5.88 3.37 3.84
CA ARG A 147 7.21 3.52 3.23
C ARG A 147 7.73 2.19 2.68
N GLU A 148 7.59 1.12 3.44
CA GLU A 148 8.02 -0.22 3.02
C GLU A 148 7.23 -0.71 1.78
N ILE A 149 5.91 -0.48 1.75
CA ILE A 149 5.07 -0.80 0.59
C ILE A 149 5.50 0.00 -0.64
N ALA A 150 5.80 1.30 -0.49
CA ALA A 150 6.26 2.13 -1.59
C ALA A 150 7.61 1.64 -2.16
N GLU A 151 8.55 1.27 -1.30
CA GLU A 151 9.84 0.73 -1.70
C GLU A 151 9.70 -0.65 -2.39
N CYS A 152 8.87 -1.54 -1.84
CA CYS A 152 8.59 -2.84 -2.45
C CYS A 152 7.99 -2.69 -3.86
N LYS A 153 7.05 -1.77 -4.04
CA LYS A 153 6.47 -1.45 -5.36
C LYS A 153 7.52 -0.91 -6.32
N ARG A 154 8.45 -0.07 -5.85
CA ARG A 154 9.55 0.47 -6.66
C ARG A 154 10.47 -0.64 -7.15
N VAL A 155 10.92 -1.51 -6.24
CA VAL A 155 11.79 -2.66 -6.56
C VAL A 155 11.09 -3.64 -7.52
N ALA A 156 9.81 -3.95 -7.29
CA ALA A 156 9.03 -4.80 -8.18
C ALA A 156 8.90 -4.21 -9.59
N ALA A 157 8.74 -2.88 -9.72
CA ALA A 157 8.69 -2.19 -10.99
C ALA A 157 10.06 -2.23 -11.73
N GLU A 158 11.16 -2.14 -11.00
CA GLU A 158 12.52 -2.27 -11.58
C GLU A 158 12.77 -3.71 -12.06
N ILE A 159 12.39 -4.72 -11.27
CA ILE A 159 12.50 -6.13 -11.66
C ILE A 159 11.67 -6.40 -12.93
N ARG A 160 10.44 -5.87 -13.02
CA ARG A 160 9.61 -5.99 -14.23
C ARG A 160 10.26 -5.36 -15.45
N LYS A 161 10.96 -4.24 -15.31
CA LYS A 161 11.72 -3.62 -16.41
C LYS A 161 12.88 -4.48 -16.90
N ILE A 162 13.46 -5.30 -16.04
CA ILE A 162 14.58 -6.20 -16.35
C ILE A 162 14.08 -7.56 -16.87
N SER A 163 12.84 -7.93 -16.64
CA SER A 163 12.28 -9.19 -17.13
C SER A 163 12.34 -9.26 -18.66
N LEU A 164 12.85 -10.36 -19.20
CA LEU A 164 12.94 -10.65 -20.61
C LEU A 164 11.78 -11.49 -21.15
N ARG A 165 10.81 -11.82 -20.30
CA ARG A 165 9.66 -12.67 -20.68
C ARG A 165 8.34 -11.90 -20.58
N ASP A 166 7.39 -12.32 -21.43
CA ASP A 166 5.99 -11.88 -21.40
C ASP A 166 5.23 -12.66 -20.32
N GLU A 167 4.57 -11.96 -19.42
CA GLU A 167 3.91 -12.55 -18.24
C GLU A 167 2.72 -13.46 -18.62
N LEU A 168 2.02 -13.15 -19.72
CA LEU A 168 0.85 -13.89 -20.17
C LEU A 168 1.22 -15.20 -20.86
N THR A 169 2.15 -15.13 -21.81
CA THR A 169 2.49 -16.25 -22.69
C THR A 169 3.72 -17.02 -22.23
N GLY A 170 4.56 -16.45 -21.36
CA GLY A 170 5.84 -17.02 -20.92
C GLY A 170 6.91 -17.08 -22.04
N LEU A 171 6.63 -16.55 -23.24
CA LEU A 171 7.63 -16.33 -24.29
C LEU A 171 8.55 -15.17 -23.93
N TYR A 172 9.59 -14.90 -24.73
CA TYR A 172 10.31 -13.66 -24.57
C TYR A 172 9.41 -12.47 -24.90
N ASN A 173 9.61 -11.36 -24.20
CA ASN A 173 8.99 -10.09 -24.58
C ASN A 173 9.84 -9.39 -25.65
N ARG A 174 9.39 -8.26 -26.15
CA ARG A 174 10.12 -7.46 -27.18
C ARG A 174 11.58 -7.22 -26.81
N ARG A 175 11.85 -6.85 -25.54
CA ARG A 175 13.21 -6.58 -25.08
C ARG A 175 14.07 -7.85 -25.07
N GLY A 176 13.51 -8.95 -24.59
CA GLY A 176 14.15 -10.27 -24.59
C GLY A 176 14.48 -10.73 -26.00
N PHE A 177 13.53 -10.56 -26.94
CA PHE A 177 13.72 -10.88 -28.34
C PHE A 177 14.90 -10.10 -28.95
N ILE A 178 14.89 -8.78 -28.88
CA ILE A 178 15.94 -7.94 -29.45
C ILE A 178 17.31 -8.31 -28.89
N THR A 179 17.40 -8.47 -27.55
CA THR A 179 18.66 -8.80 -26.88
C THR A 179 19.26 -10.11 -27.39
N LEU A 180 18.43 -11.17 -27.46
CA LEU A 180 18.87 -12.49 -27.89
C LEU A 180 19.09 -12.57 -29.42
N ALA A 181 18.22 -11.93 -30.20
CA ALA A 181 18.30 -11.90 -31.65
C ALA A 181 19.58 -11.18 -32.13
N GLU A 182 19.97 -10.09 -31.49
CA GLU A 182 21.26 -9.44 -31.78
C GLU A 182 22.46 -10.36 -31.51
N GLN A 183 22.42 -11.13 -30.41
CA GLN A 183 23.48 -12.09 -30.11
C GLN A 183 23.55 -13.18 -31.17
N GLN A 184 22.40 -13.72 -31.58
CA GLN A 184 22.31 -14.76 -32.59
C GLN A 184 22.72 -14.26 -33.98
N LEU A 185 22.35 -13.03 -34.37
CA LEU A 185 22.81 -12.41 -35.62
C LEU A 185 24.32 -12.22 -35.63
N ARG A 186 24.92 -11.79 -34.51
CA ARG A 186 26.39 -11.70 -34.40
C ARG A 186 27.07 -13.07 -34.51
N ALA A 187 26.46 -14.12 -33.94
CA ALA A 187 26.96 -15.48 -34.06
C ALA A 187 26.87 -15.99 -35.51
N ALA A 188 25.72 -15.78 -36.17
CA ALA A 188 25.50 -16.15 -37.56
C ALA A 188 26.46 -15.45 -38.52
N LYS A 189 26.73 -14.17 -38.32
CA LYS A 189 27.74 -13.42 -39.09
C LYS A 189 29.14 -14.07 -39.00
N ARG A 190 29.55 -14.47 -37.79
CA ARG A 190 30.85 -15.14 -37.58
C ARG A 190 30.92 -16.54 -38.19
N ALA A 191 29.82 -17.30 -38.01
CA ALA A 191 29.73 -18.66 -38.52
C ALA A 191 29.41 -18.76 -40.02
N LYS A 192 29.13 -17.63 -40.69
CA LYS A 192 28.61 -17.53 -42.04
C LYS A 192 27.38 -18.42 -42.26
N SER A 193 26.48 -18.46 -41.26
CA SER A 193 25.24 -19.21 -41.32
C SER A 193 24.06 -18.31 -41.61
N GLN A 194 22.98 -18.87 -42.10
CA GLN A 194 21.71 -18.18 -42.35
C GLN A 194 20.85 -18.22 -41.10
N ILE A 195 20.08 -17.15 -40.92
CA ILE A 195 19.00 -17.09 -39.91
C ILE A 195 17.71 -16.57 -40.55
N MET A 196 16.58 -16.96 -40.02
CA MET A 196 15.28 -16.52 -40.50
C MET A 196 14.50 -15.86 -39.36
N SER A 197 13.97 -14.68 -39.66
CA SER A 197 12.98 -14.01 -38.79
C SER A 197 11.58 -14.28 -39.31
N VAL A 198 10.68 -14.70 -38.44
CA VAL A 198 9.26 -14.85 -38.76
C VAL A 198 8.50 -13.85 -37.90
N PHE A 199 7.65 -13.05 -38.52
CA PHE A 199 6.73 -12.15 -37.86
C PHE A 199 5.31 -12.70 -38.00
N ILE A 200 4.54 -12.70 -36.91
CA ILE A 200 3.25 -13.42 -36.83
C ILE A 200 2.26 -12.48 -36.11
N ASP A 201 1.06 -12.42 -36.63
CA ASP A 201 -0.04 -11.63 -36.08
C ASP A 201 -1.28 -12.52 -35.90
N VAL A 202 -1.98 -12.37 -34.78
CA VAL A 202 -3.23 -13.09 -34.50
C VAL A 202 -4.38 -12.37 -35.19
N ASP A 203 -4.99 -13.04 -36.16
CA ASP A 203 -6.09 -12.50 -36.94
C ASP A 203 -7.32 -12.31 -36.05
N ASP A 204 -7.94 -11.11 -36.12
CA ASP A 204 -9.22 -10.73 -35.47
C ASP A 204 -9.26 -10.89 -33.93
N LEU A 205 -8.12 -10.73 -33.26
CA LEU A 205 -8.10 -10.75 -31.78
C LEU A 205 -9.03 -9.71 -31.17
N LYS A 206 -9.18 -8.54 -31.82
CA LYS A 206 -10.09 -7.51 -31.35
C LYS A 206 -11.55 -7.98 -31.41
N GLY A 207 -11.98 -8.60 -32.49
CA GLY A 207 -13.34 -9.16 -32.63
C GLY A 207 -13.63 -10.22 -31.57
N ILE A 208 -12.65 -11.08 -31.26
CA ILE A 208 -12.75 -12.07 -30.18
C ILE A 208 -12.91 -11.35 -28.81
N ASN A 209 -12.09 -10.35 -28.53
CA ASN A 209 -12.19 -9.56 -27.29
C ASN A 209 -13.55 -8.87 -27.15
N ASP A 210 -14.03 -8.25 -28.22
CA ASP A 210 -15.30 -7.51 -28.22
C ASP A 210 -16.51 -8.47 -28.06
N THR A 211 -16.42 -9.69 -28.57
CA THR A 211 -17.51 -10.68 -28.55
C THR A 211 -17.50 -11.57 -27.30
N LEU A 212 -16.32 -12.07 -26.92
CA LEU A 212 -16.14 -13.09 -25.87
C LEU A 212 -15.46 -12.56 -24.61
N GLY A 213 -14.97 -11.32 -24.65
CA GLY A 213 -14.28 -10.66 -23.55
C GLY A 213 -12.76 -10.91 -23.51
N HIS A 214 -12.04 -10.02 -22.83
CA HIS A 214 -10.55 -10.03 -22.75
C HIS A 214 -9.96 -11.32 -22.20
N LYS A 215 -10.68 -12.04 -21.33
CA LYS A 215 -10.20 -13.34 -20.80
C LYS A 215 -10.10 -14.42 -21.90
N GLU A 216 -11.01 -14.39 -22.87
CA GLU A 216 -10.91 -15.31 -24.01
C GLU A 216 -9.81 -14.85 -24.98
N GLY A 217 -9.64 -13.54 -25.21
CA GLY A 217 -8.50 -13.03 -25.96
C GLY A 217 -7.13 -13.39 -25.33
N ASP A 218 -7.02 -13.38 -24.01
CA ASP A 218 -5.82 -13.85 -23.33
C ASP A 218 -5.57 -15.34 -23.60
N LYS A 219 -6.61 -16.17 -23.66
CA LYS A 219 -6.48 -17.59 -24.02
C LYS A 219 -6.02 -17.78 -25.48
N VAL A 220 -6.51 -16.97 -26.41
CA VAL A 220 -6.03 -16.96 -27.81
C VAL A 220 -4.51 -16.75 -27.86
N LEU A 221 -4.01 -15.79 -27.09
CA LEU A 221 -2.58 -15.49 -27.02
C LEU A 221 -1.76 -16.61 -26.41
N ILE A 222 -2.27 -17.26 -25.36
CA ILE A 222 -1.65 -18.43 -24.72
C ILE A 222 -1.66 -19.64 -25.67
N ASP A 223 -2.78 -19.86 -26.35
CA ASP A 223 -2.93 -20.95 -27.32
C ASP A 223 -1.97 -20.75 -28.52
N THR A 224 -1.86 -19.50 -29.02
CA THR A 224 -0.87 -19.14 -30.05
C THR A 224 0.55 -19.46 -29.59
N ALA A 225 0.93 -19.03 -28.39
CA ALA A 225 2.26 -19.33 -27.83
C ALA A 225 2.52 -20.84 -27.72
N THR A 226 1.49 -21.62 -27.40
CA THR A 226 1.58 -23.09 -27.31
C THR A 226 1.83 -23.71 -28.67
N ILE A 227 1.12 -23.26 -29.70
CA ILE A 227 1.30 -23.73 -31.08
C ILE A 227 2.71 -23.36 -31.57
N LEU A 228 3.16 -22.14 -31.31
CA LEU A 228 4.52 -21.73 -31.70
C LEU A 228 5.60 -22.58 -31.04
N ARG A 229 5.47 -22.91 -29.74
CA ARG A 229 6.40 -23.82 -29.06
C ARG A 229 6.41 -25.24 -29.66
N ALA A 230 5.29 -25.70 -30.14
CA ALA A 230 5.21 -27.02 -30.80
C ALA A 230 5.76 -27.00 -32.23
N THR A 231 5.69 -25.85 -32.92
CA THR A 231 6.13 -25.69 -34.29
C THR A 231 7.65 -25.49 -34.41
N PHE A 232 8.23 -24.66 -33.51
CA PHE A 232 9.63 -24.27 -33.52
C PHE A 232 10.45 -25.11 -32.51
N ARG A 233 11.78 -25.11 -32.68
CA ARG A 233 12.71 -25.84 -31.80
C ARG A 233 12.94 -25.05 -30.50
N GLU A 234 13.40 -25.74 -29.46
CA GLU A 234 13.78 -25.15 -28.19
C GLU A 234 14.94 -24.13 -28.33
N SER A 235 15.80 -24.33 -29.35
CA SER A 235 16.90 -23.40 -29.68
C SER A 235 16.45 -22.11 -30.34
N ASP A 236 15.21 -22.06 -30.85
CA ASP A 236 14.68 -20.86 -31.53
C ASP A 236 14.19 -19.85 -30.52
N ILE A 237 14.33 -18.57 -30.86
CA ILE A 237 13.89 -17.46 -29.99
C ILE A 237 12.45 -17.11 -30.36
N LEU A 238 11.52 -17.43 -29.46
CA LEU A 238 10.10 -17.15 -29.60
C LEU A 238 9.70 -16.01 -28.68
N ALA A 239 9.03 -14.99 -29.21
CA ALA A 239 8.65 -13.81 -28.43
C ALA A 239 7.24 -13.32 -28.78
N ARG A 240 6.61 -12.65 -27.81
CA ARG A 240 5.48 -11.76 -28.03
C ARG A 240 5.98 -10.33 -28.02
N ILE A 241 5.80 -9.65 -29.16
CA ILE A 241 6.38 -8.32 -29.40
C ILE A 241 5.40 -7.19 -29.08
N GLY A 242 4.13 -7.44 -29.29
CA GLY A 242 3.04 -6.48 -29.08
C GLY A 242 1.77 -7.17 -28.56
N GLY A 243 0.62 -6.54 -28.69
CA GLY A 243 -0.67 -7.04 -28.24
C GLY A 243 -1.02 -8.41 -28.85
N ASP A 244 -1.05 -8.49 -30.15
CA ASP A 244 -1.37 -9.64 -31.00
C ASP A 244 -0.17 -10.12 -31.85
N GLU A 245 0.99 -9.50 -31.69
CA GLU A 245 2.16 -9.71 -32.53
C GLU A 245 3.17 -10.65 -31.86
N PHE A 246 3.67 -11.61 -32.61
CA PHE A 246 4.71 -12.55 -32.20
C PHE A 246 5.87 -12.50 -33.20
N ALA A 247 7.06 -12.78 -32.71
CA ALA A 247 8.24 -12.90 -33.54
C ALA A 247 9.02 -14.17 -33.18
N VAL A 248 9.60 -14.79 -34.20
CA VAL A 248 10.50 -15.91 -34.05
C VAL A 248 11.80 -15.64 -34.79
N LEU A 249 12.92 -16.02 -34.17
CA LEU A 249 14.22 -16.07 -34.85
C LEU A 249 14.74 -17.50 -34.79
N THR A 250 14.99 -18.09 -35.95
CA THR A 250 15.51 -19.45 -36.06
C THR A 250 16.86 -19.47 -36.75
N SER A 251 17.75 -20.36 -36.30
CA SER A 251 19.06 -20.62 -36.88
C SER A 251 19.06 -21.90 -37.73
N ASP A 252 20.15 -22.13 -38.42
CA ASP A 252 20.34 -23.31 -39.26
C ASP A 252 19.27 -23.48 -40.35
N VAL A 253 19.00 -22.38 -41.02
CA VAL A 253 17.99 -22.28 -42.07
C VAL A 253 18.49 -22.90 -43.36
N THR A 254 17.65 -23.71 -43.98
CA THR A 254 17.83 -24.26 -45.36
C THR A 254 16.82 -23.61 -46.30
N GLU A 255 16.98 -23.78 -47.60
CA GLU A 255 16.05 -23.26 -48.61
C GLU A 255 14.60 -23.72 -48.41
N LEU A 256 14.41 -24.93 -47.84
CA LEU A 256 13.10 -25.51 -47.54
C LEU A 256 12.53 -25.15 -46.16
N SER A 257 13.27 -24.37 -45.36
CA SER A 257 12.85 -24.09 -43.96
C SER A 257 11.55 -23.28 -43.90
N LYS A 258 11.35 -22.38 -44.88
CA LYS A 258 10.15 -21.54 -44.94
C LYS A 258 8.89 -22.33 -45.22
N GLU A 259 8.94 -23.27 -46.18
CA GLU A 259 7.82 -24.14 -46.51
C GLU A 259 7.52 -25.14 -45.37
N VAL A 260 8.56 -25.68 -44.76
CA VAL A 260 8.42 -26.62 -43.66
C VAL A 260 7.78 -25.99 -42.45
N PHE A 261 8.22 -24.82 -42.03
CA PHE A 261 7.59 -24.18 -40.88
C PHE A 261 6.15 -23.74 -41.19
N SER A 262 5.89 -23.22 -42.40
CA SER A 262 4.54 -22.85 -42.84
C SER A 262 3.56 -24.02 -42.75
N LEU A 263 3.94 -25.17 -43.25
CA LEU A 263 3.13 -26.40 -43.18
C LEU A 263 2.87 -26.81 -41.71
N ARG A 264 3.93 -26.83 -40.87
CA ARG A 264 3.79 -27.20 -39.45
C ARG A 264 2.92 -26.24 -38.71
N LEU A 265 3.08 -24.92 -38.95
CA LEU A 265 2.28 -23.90 -38.29
C LEU A 265 0.81 -24.03 -38.67
N GLN A 266 0.52 -24.19 -39.99
CA GLN A 266 -0.84 -24.39 -40.46
C GLN A 266 -1.47 -25.65 -39.88
N GLN A 267 -0.75 -26.75 -39.88
CA GLN A 267 -1.22 -28.02 -39.29
C GLN A 267 -1.50 -27.87 -37.78
N GLY A 268 -0.61 -27.17 -37.03
CA GLY A 268 -0.83 -26.88 -35.63
C GLY A 268 -2.08 -26.05 -35.37
N ILE A 269 -2.38 -25.06 -36.23
CA ILE A 269 -3.61 -24.25 -36.18
C ILE A 269 -4.83 -25.11 -36.47
N ASP A 270 -4.79 -25.96 -37.51
CA ASP A 270 -5.89 -26.82 -37.92
C ASP A 270 -6.21 -27.86 -36.84
N ASP A 271 -5.19 -28.52 -36.28
CA ASP A 271 -5.30 -29.45 -35.15
C ASP A 271 -5.88 -28.76 -33.90
N TRP A 272 -5.51 -27.51 -33.68
CA TRP A 272 -6.03 -26.72 -32.55
C TRP A 272 -7.51 -26.38 -32.74
N ASN A 273 -7.90 -25.91 -33.92
CA ASN A 273 -9.27 -25.57 -34.30
C ASN A 273 -10.18 -26.80 -34.39
N GLY A 274 -9.65 -27.98 -34.61
CA GLY A 274 -10.38 -29.27 -34.59
C GLY A 274 -10.80 -29.74 -33.20
N ARG A 275 -10.35 -29.05 -32.10
CA ARG A 275 -10.70 -29.40 -30.74
C ARG A 275 -12.01 -28.68 -30.33
N GLU A 276 -13.02 -29.41 -29.88
CA GLU A 276 -14.39 -28.93 -29.64
C GLU A 276 -14.57 -28.00 -28.43
N PHE A 277 -13.51 -27.59 -27.70
CA PHE A 277 -13.63 -26.88 -26.43
C PHE A 277 -13.31 -25.38 -26.48
N ARG A 278 -13.14 -24.82 -27.67
CA ARG A 278 -12.94 -23.36 -27.83
C ARG A 278 -14.13 -22.70 -28.52
N GLN A 279 -14.47 -21.50 -28.06
CA GLN A 279 -15.54 -20.70 -28.63
C GLN A 279 -15.09 -19.80 -29.79
N TYR A 280 -13.80 -19.90 -30.17
CA TYR A 280 -13.20 -19.14 -31.26
C TYR A 280 -12.40 -20.05 -32.18
N GLN A 281 -12.22 -19.57 -33.39
CA GLN A 281 -11.29 -20.20 -34.36
C GLN A 281 -10.01 -19.37 -34.40
N LEU A 282 -8.86 -20.02 -34.16
CA LEU A 282 -7.57 -19.41 -34.26
C LEU A 282 -7.16 -19.23 -35.70
N ALA A 283 -6.79 -18.04 -36.10
CA ALA A 283 -6.19 -17.76 -37.40
C ALA A 283 -4.95 -16.89 -37.19
N LEU A 284 -3.87 -17.21 -37.88
CA LEU A 284 -2.61 -16.47 -37.81
C LEU A 284 -2.18 -16.01 -39.19
N SER A 285 -1.72 -14.76 -39.32
CA SER A 285 -1.01 -14.30 -40.49
C SER A 285 0.48 -14.21 -40.21
N TRP A 286 1.33 -14.60 -41.14
CA TRP A 286 2.78 -14.63 -40.93
C TRP A 286 3.58 -14.24 -42.17
N GLY A 287 4.77 -13.70 -41.95
CA GLY A 287 5.77 -13.44 -42.97
C GLY A 287 7.15 -13.87 -42.49
N ALA A 288 7.97 -14.34 -43.41
CA ALA A 288 9.32 -14.79 -43.07
C ALA A 288 10.36 -14.18 -44.01
N ALA A 289 11.43 -13.63 -43.41
CA ALA A 289 12.59 -13.04 -44.11
C ALA A 289 13.85 -13.76 -43.63
N THR A 290 14.78 -13.99 -44.58
CA THR A 290 16.04 -14.72 -44.35
C THR A 290 17.21 -13.76 -44.43
N TYR A 291 18.06 -13.78 -43.42
CA TYR A 291 19.38 -13.16 -43.45
C TYR A 291 20.37 -14.14 -44.08
N VAL A 292 21.10 -13.71 -45.10
CA VAL A 292 22.22 -14.44 -45.68
C VAL A 292 23.54 -13.74 -45.31
N PRO A 293 24.65 -14.46 -45.13
CA PRO A 293 25.90 -13.92 -44.59
C PRO A 293 26.49 -12.80 -45.42
N GLU A 294 26.21 -12.78 -46.73
CA GLU A 294 26.68 -11.74 -47.68
C GLU A 294 25.87 -10.44 -47.59
N SER A 295 24.72 -10.47 -46.91
CA SER A 295 23.87 -9.31 -46.75
C SER A 295 24.36 -8.40 -45.62
N SER A 296 24.21 -7.07 -45.82
CA SER A 296 24.50 -6.08 -44.81
C SER A 296 23.30 -5.76 -43.89
N LEU A 297 22.24 -6.61 -43.92
CA LEU A 297 21.01 -6.36 -43.20
C LEU A 297 21.24 -6.26 -41.69
N SER A 298 20.66 -5.24 -41.08
CA SER A 298 20.54 -5.12 -39.64
C SER A 298 19.39 -6.01 -39.10
N LEU A 299 19.34 -6.22 -37.79
CA LEU A 299 18.22 -6.94 -37.16
C LEU A 299 16.89 -6.24 -37.43
N ASP A 300 16.83 -4.93 -37.32
CA ASP A 300 15.62 -4.14 -37.56
C ASP A 300 15.14 -4.26 -39.01
N GLN A 301 16.04 -4.27 -39.99
CA GLN A 301 15.69 -4.47 -41.38
C GLN A 301 15.18 -5.88 -41.64
N LEU A 302 15.75 -6.90 -40.98
CA LEU A 302 15.29 -8.28 -41.09
C LEU A 302 13.88 -8.48 -40.52
N ILE A 303 13.62 -7.87 -39.38
CA ILE A 303 12.29 -7.89 -38.74
C ILE A 303 11.27 -7.14 -39.61
N SER A 304 11.60 -5.94 -40.09
CA SER A 304 10.73 -5.17 -40.98
C SER A 304 10.38 -5.91 -42.27
N ALA A 305 11.35 -6.59 -42.87
CA ALA A 305 11.06 -7.39 -44.06
C ALA A 305 10.12 -8.56 -43.80
N ALA A 306 10.22 -9.19 -42.62
CA ALA A 306 9.27 -10.24 -42.21
C ALA A 306 7.86 -9.68 -41.93
N ASP A 307 7.76 -8.50 -41.29
CA ASP A 307 6.51 -7.79 -41.04
C ASP A 307 5.79 -7.39 -42.34
N GLU A 308 6.52 -6.81 -43.30
CA GLU A 308 5.94 -6.48 -44.63
C GLU A 308 5.32 -7.71 -45.33
N LEU A 309 6.00 -8.85 -45.25
CA LEU A 309 5.48 -10.11 -45.83
C LEU A 309 4.25 -10.63 -45.07
N MET A 310 4.22 -10.53 -43.75
CA MET A 310 3.06 -10.86 -42.93
C MET A 310 1.87 -9.98 -43.30
N TYR A 311 2.07 -8.67 -43.39
CA TYR A 311 1.03 -7.73 -43.76
C TYR A 311 0.45 -7.99 -45.16
N ALA A 312 1.30 -8.35 -46.13
CA ALA A 312 0.86 -8.75 -47.48
C ALA A 312 -0.03 -10.00 -47.44
N GLN A 313 0.35 -11.01 -46.65
CA GLN A 313 -0.46 -12.21 -46.42
C GLN A 313 -1.81 -11.87 -45.77
N LYS A 314 -1.80 -11.05 -44.73
CA LYS A 314 -3.03 -10.61 -44.01
C LYS A 314 -4.00 -9.93 -44.96
N LYS A 315 -3.53 -9.04 -45.84
CA LYS A 315 -4.36 -8.40 -46.86
C LYS A 315 -4.98 -9.41 -47.83
N THR A 316 -4.21 -10.39 -48.29
CA THR A 316 -4.71 -11.41 -49.24
C THR A 316 -5.81 -12.27 -48.63
N LYS A 317 -5.68 -12.60 -47.34
CA LYS A 317 -6.73 -13.36 -46.59
C LYS A 317 -8.01 -12.54 -46.43
N LEU A 318 -7.92 -11.22 -46.18
CA LEU A 318 -9.08 -10.34 -46.07
C LEU A 318 -9.86 -10.25 -47.38
N ILE A 319 -9.17 -10.14 -48.53
CA ILE A 319 -9.78 -10.08 -49.84
C ILE A 319 -10.46 -11.42 -50.22
N GLY A 320 -9.88 -12.55 -49.84
CA GLY A 320 -10.46 -13.88 -50.12
C GLY A 320 -11.64 -14.29 -49.23
N ARG A 321 -11.98 -13.50 -48.21
CA ARG A 321 -13.15 -13.66 -47.33
C ARG A 321 -14.37 -12.86 -47.76
N ILE A 322 -14.28 -12.04 -48.83
CA ILE A 322 -15.37 -11.32 -49.51
C ILE A 322 -15.84 -12.16 -50.70
#